data_aeaaef1bbbc27d7ec0abe435c222ad1b
#
_entry.id   aeaaef1bbbc27d7ec0abe435c222ad1b
#
_cell.length_a   1.000
_cell.length_b   1.000
_cell.length_c   1.000
_cell.angle_alpha   90.00
_cell.angle_beta   90.00
_cell.angle_gamma   90.00
#
_symmetry.space_group_name_H-M   'P 1'
#
loop_
_entity.id
_entity.type
_entity.pdbx_description
1 polymer ?
#
loop_
_entity_poly.entity_id
_entity_poly.type
_entity_poly.pdbx_seq_one_letter_code
_entity_poly.pdbx_strand_id
1 'polypeptide(L)'
;ELGIRTSPYRFAASRDEFNQAISEIGLPCLVKPIMSSSGKGQSTVRTQADIDPAWEYAQQGGRSGAGKVIVEGFVEFDYEITQLTVRHAAGTTFCEPVGHIQVDGDYRQSWQPQPMSQHALQSAREIAQQVTDALGGRGIFGVELFIRGDEVIFSEVSPRPHDTGMVTMISQDLSQFALHARAILGLPVPGIRQHGPAASNVLLVEGESSQVSFDNLEQALAEPDTQLRLFGKPGVSGQRRMGVALALADSIESARDRAKRAADAIRIDL
;
A
#
# COMPACT_ATOMS: atom_id res chain seq x y z
N GLU A 1 -17.56 -11.28 10.02
CA GLU A 1 -18.25 -12.45 9.46
C GLU A 1 -17.29 -13.60 9.15
N LEU A 2 -16.05 -13.31 8.69
CA LEU A 2 -15.02 -14.33 8.43
C LEU A 2 -14.27 -14.77 9.69
N GLY A 3 -14.47 -14.14 10.84
CA GLY A 3 -13.71 -14.42 12.06
C GLY A 3 -12.24 -14.00 12.01
N ILE A 4 -11.83 -13.25 10.99
CA ILE A 4 -10.46 -12.75 10.84
C ILE A 4 -10.25 -11.59 11.82
N ARG A 5 -9.10 -11.62 12.51
CA ARG A 5 -8.72 -10.53 13.41
C ARG A 5 -8.41 -9.27 12.62
N THR A 6 -9.07 -8.16 13.00
CA THR A 6 -8.86 -6.82 12.46
C THR A 6 -8.93 -5.81 13.60
N SER A 7 -8.58 -4.54 13.36
CA SER A 7 -8.82 -3.48 14.34
C SER A 7 -10.30 -3.42 14.74
N PRO A 8 -10.61 -3.14 16.01
CA PRO A 8 -12.00 -2.84 16.39
C PRO A 8 -12.47 -1.61 15.62
N TYR A 9 -13.70 -1.64 15.13
CA TYR A 9 -14.20 -0.52 14.31
C TYR A 9 -15.68 -0.25 14.54
N ARG A 10 -16.10 0.99 14.19
CA ARG A 10 -17.50 1.42 14.12
C ARG A 10 -17.70 2.31 12.90
N PHE A 11 -18.82 2.13 12.25
CA PHE A 11 -19.29 3.08 11.24
C PHE A 11 -20.13 4.16 11.87
N ALA A 12 -20.02 5.39 11.34
CA ALA A 12 -20.83 6.53 11.77
C ALA A 12 -21.31 7.33 10.55
N ALA A 13 -22.60 7.59 10.48
CA ALA A 13 -23.24 8.35 9.41
C ALA A 13 -23.69 9.76 9.87
N SER A 14 -23.62 10.03 11.17
CA SER A 14 -23.96 11.31 11.78
C SER A 14 -22.91 11.71 12.82
N ARG A 15 -22.93 12.96 13.22
CA ARG A 15 -22.05 13.47 14.27
C ARG A 15 -22.27 12.76 15.61
N ASP A 16 -23.52 12.44 15.96
CA ASP A 16 -23.84 11.76 17.22
C ASP A 16 -23.32 10.33 17.20
N GLU A 17 -23.53 9.59 16.11
CA GLU A 17 -22.96 8.25 15.91
C GLU A 17 -21.42 8.28 15.94
N PHE A 18 -20.79 9.32 15.39
CA PHE A 18 -19.34 9.49 15.42
C PHE A 18 -18.82 9.69 16.85
N ASN A 19 -19.47 10.56 17.66
CA ASN A 19 -19.08 10.76 19.05
C ASN A 19 -19.26 9.45 19.86
N GLN A 20 -20.32 8.71 19.60
CA GLN A 20 -20.53 7.39 20.20
C GLN A 20 -19.44 6.40 19.77
N ALA A 21 -19.12 6.34 18.49
CA ALA A 21 -18.06 5.47 17.96
C ALA A 21 -16.70 5.75 18.60
N ILE A 22 -16.32 7.04 18.76
CA ILE A 22 -15.10 7.44 19.47
C ILE A 22 -15.12 6.97 20.93
N SER A 23 -16.26 7.12 21.61
CA SER A 23 -16.39 6.68 23.01
C SER A 23 -16.28 5.16 23.18
N GLU A 24 -16.80 4.39 22.23
CA GLU A 24 -16.76 2.92 22.27
C GLU A 24 -15.38 2.36 21.87
N ILE A 25 -14.73 2.95 20.87
CA ILE A 25 -13.41 2.52 20.37
C ILE A 25 -12.31 2.97 21.32
N GLY A 26 -12.43 4.19 21.89
CA GLY A 26 -11.40 4.80 22.72
C GLY A 26 -10.30 5.50 21.91
N LEU A 27 -9.38 6.12 22.64
CA LEU A 27 -8.23 6.83 22.05
C LEU A 27 -6.92 6.09 22.37
N PRO A 28 -5.94 6.09 21.45
CA PRO A 28 -6.00 6.68 20.11
C PRO A 28 -6.84 5.85 19.13
N CYS A 29 -7.42 6.53 18.12
CA CYS A 29 -8.15 5.87 17.05
C CYS A 29 -7.88 6.55 15.70
N LEU A 30 -8.27 5.89 14.61
CA LEU A 30 -8.21 6.38 13.24
C LEU A 30 -9.62 6.71 12.75
N VAL A 31 -9.77 7.82 12.07
CA VAL A 31 -11.02 8.24 11.41
C VAL A 31 -10.76 8.31 9.91
N LYS A 32 -11.56 7.59 9.13
CA LYS A 32 -11.42 7.53 7.67
C LYS A 32 -12.79 7.73 6.99
N PRO A 33 -12.88 8.50 5.90
CA PRO A 33 -14.06 8.46 5.03
C PRO A 33 -14.19 7.06 4.42
N ILE A 34 -15.40 6.55 4.23
CA ILE A 34 -15.62 5.23 3.60
C ILE A 34 -15.10 5.19 2.16
N MET A 35 -15.20 6.31 1.44
CA MET A 35 -14.76 6.41 0.04
C MET A 35 -13.57 7.38 -0.07
N SER A 36 -12.38 6.89 0.25
CA SER A 36 -11.13 7.65 0.12
C SER A 36 -10.01 6.81 -0.45
N SER A 37 -8.87 7.42 -0.76
CA SER A 37 -7.65 6.73 -1.17
C SER A 37 -6.43 7.57 -0.80
N SER A 38 -5.30 6.92 -0.58
CA SER A 38 -4.01 7.57 -0.22
C SER A 38 -4.14 8.46 1.01
N GLY A 39 -4.85 8.01 2.04
CA GLY A 39 -4.99 8.71 3.32
C GLY A 39 -5.79 10.03 3.30
N LYS A 40 -6.40 10.42 2.15
CA LYS A 40 -7.17 11.67 2.08
C LYS A 40 -8.40 11.60 3.00
N GLY A 41 -8.54 12.61 3.88
CA GLY A 41 -9.58 12.66 4.89
C GLY A 41 -9.34 11.75 6.10
N GLN A 42 -8.23 11.02 6.14
CA GLN A 42 -7.85 10.21 7.29
C GLN A 42 -7.18 11.06 8.36
N SER A 43 -7.53 10.82 9.62
CA SER A 43 -6.92 11.45 10.78
C SER A 43 -6.65 10.46 11.89
N THR A 44 -5.56 10.65 12.62
CA THR A 44 -5.34 9.98 13.91
C THR A 44 -5.84 10.89 15.03
N VAL A 45 -6.81 10.42 15.77
CA VAL A 45 -7.37 11.12 16.94
C VAL A 45 -6.67 10.59 18.19
N ARG A 46 -5.86 11.42 18.82
CA ARG A 46 -5.08 11.08 20.02
C ARG A 46 -5.66 11.68 21.29
N THR A 47 -6.29 12.83 21.16
CA THR A 47 -6.86 13.60 22.26
C THR A 47 -8.28 14.05 21.95
N GLN A 48 -9.00 14.49 22.95
CA GLN A 48 -10.37 15.02 22.79
C GLN A 48 -10.41 16.23 21.82
N ALA A 49 -9.32 17.03 21.77
CA ALA A 49 -9.24 18.20 20.89
C ALA A 49 -9.15 17.84 19.39
N ASP A 50 -8.75 16.61 19.07
CA ASP A 50 -8.59 16.15 17.69
C ASP A 50 -9.91 15.68 17.07
N ILE A 51 -10.96 15.46 17.87
CA ILE A 51 -12.22 14.82 17.44
C ILE A 51 -12.94 15.68 16.40
N ASP A 52 -13.14 16.97 16.69
CA ASP A 52 -13.85 17.88 15.79
C ASP A 52 -13.10 18.09 14.47
N PRO A 53 -11.80 18.40 14.49
CA PRO A 53 -11.02 18.50 13.26
C PRO A 53 -11.02 17.20 12.41
N ALA A 54 -10.98 16.03 13.06
CA ALA A 54 -10.99 14.74 12.36
C ALA A 54 -12.32 14.49 11.62
N TRP A 55 -13.44 14.80 12.26
CA TRP A 55 -14.75 14.72 11.60
C TRP A 55 -14.83 15.66 10.40
N GLU A 56 -14.46 16.93 10.57
CA GLU A 56 -14.53 17.94 9.51
C GLU A 56 -13.63 17.55 8.32
N TYR A 57 -12.41 17.10 8.60
CA TYR A 57 -11.50 16.67 7.55
C TYR A 57 -12.00 15.43 6.81
N ALA A 58 -12.58 14.46 7.53
CA ALA A 58 -13.16 13.28 6.90
C ALA A 58 -14.36 13.61 6.00
N GLN A 59 -15.15 14.63 6.34
CA GLN A 59 -16.27 15.08 5.49
C GLN A 59 -15.80 15.78 4.21
N GLN A 60 -14.62 16.42 4.22
CA GLN A 60 -14.05 17.12 3.06
C GLN A 60 -13.22 16.18 2.17
N GLY A 61 -12.57 15.17 2.75
CA GLY A 61 -11.61 14.28 2.06
C GLY A 61 -12.25 13.12 1.29
N GLY A 62 -13.54 12.85 1.46
CA GLY A 62 -14.24 11.75 0.81
C GLY A 62 -14.50 12.01 -0.69
N ARG A 63 -14.26 11.00 -1.55
CA ARG A 63 -14.53 11.10 -3.00
C ARG A 63 -16.02 11.21 -3.34
N SER A 64 -16.90 10.81 -2.45
CA SER A 64 -18.36 10.87 -2.59
C SER A 64 -18.98 12.06 -1.86
N GLY A 65 -18.19 13.04 -1.42
CA GLY A 65 -18.63 14.16 -0.59
C GLY A 65 -18.83 13.76 0.88
N ALA A 66 -19.49 14.61 1.64
CA ALA A 66 -19.84 14.37 3.04
C ALA A 66 -20.65 13.07 3.19
N GLY A 67 -20.26 12.22 4.13
CA GLY A 67 -20.92 10.94 4.28
C GLY A 67 -20.44 10.14 5.49
N LYS A 68 -20.59 8.84 5.39
CA LYS A 68 -20.19 7.92 6.46
C LYS A 68 -18.69 7.88 6.63
N VAL A 69 -18.27 7.75 7.88
CA VAL A 69 -16.89 7.49 8.29
C VAL A 69 -16.78 6.13 8.97
N ILE A 70 -15.57 5.59 9.01
CA ILE A 70 -15.20 4.49 9.88
C ILE A 70 -14.27 5.02 10.96
N VAL A 71 -14.52 4.65 12.21
CA VAL A 71 -13.65 4.87 13.35
C VAL A 71 -13.00 3.54 13.69
N GLU A 72 -11.68 3.46 13.62
CA GLU A 72 -10.90 2.24 13.85
C GLU A 72 -9.99 2.41 15.05
N GLY A 73 -9.92 1.41 15.92
CA GLY A 73 -8.96 1.35 17.02
C GLY A 73 -7.53 1.35 16.48
N PHE A 74 -6.64 2.06 17.14
CA PHE A 74 -5.23 2.07 16.78
C PHE A 74 -4.61 0.69 17.06
N VAL A 75 -3.89 0.17 16.08
CA VAL A 75 -3.16 -1.10 16.18
C VAL A 75 -1.67 -0.80 16.33
N GLU A 76 -1.07 -1.29 17.40
CA GLU A 76 0.38 -1.32 17.54
C GLU A 76 0.94 -2.54 16.79
N PHE A 77 1.93 -2.32 15.95
CA PHE A 77 2.56 -3.34 15.13
C PHE A 77 4.06 -3.09 14.97
N ASP A 78 4.80 -4.15 14.67
CA ASP A 78 6.24 -4.06 14.41
C ASP A 78 6.52 -3.58 12.98
N TYR A 79 5.76 -4.09 12.02
CA TYR A 79 5.82 -3.69 10.61
C TYR A 79 4.54 -4.06 9.88
N GLU A 80 4.37 -3.46 8.71
CA GLU A 80 3.24 -3.67 7.81
C GLU A 80 3.71 -4.35 6.53
N ILE A 81 2.88 -5.26 6.00
CA ILE A 81 3.11 -5.92 4.72
C ILE A 81 1.92 -5.79 3.79
N THR A 82 2.20 -5.88 2.50
CA THR A 82 1.20 -6.21 1.48
C THR A 82 1.43 -7.64 1.00
N GLN A 83 0.47 -8.54 1.24
CA GLN A 83 0.45 -9.86 0.66
C GLN A 83 -0.25 -9.82 -0.70
N LEU A 84 0.53 -9.69 -1.78
CA LEU A 84 -0.02 -9.76 -3.13
C LEU A 84 -0.52 -11.18 -3.42
N THR A 85 -1.81 -11.29 -3.64
CA THR A 85 -2.55 -12.55 -3.80
C THR A 85 -3.20 -12.61 -5.17
N VAL A 86 -2.89 -13.62 -5.95
CA VAL A 86 -3.35 -13.78 -7.34
C VAL A 86 -4.37 -14.90 -7.41
N ARG A 87 -5.64 -14.57 -7.66
CA ARG A 87 -6.70 -15.55 -7.93
C ARG A 87 -6.82 -15.76 -9.43
N HIS A 88 -6.57 -16.97 -9.89
CA HIS A 88 -6.55 -17.34 -11.32
C HIS A 88 -7.33 -18.62 -11.59
N ALA A 89 -7.38 -19.07 -12.82
CA ALA A 89 -8.22 -20.19 -13.24
C ALA A 89 -7.90 -21.53 -12.53
N ALA A 90 -6.64 -21.74 -12.12
CA ALA A 90 -6.17 -22.95 -11.46
C ALA A 90 -6.08 -22.84 -9.92
N GLY A 91 -6.52 -21.73 -9.32
CA GLY A 91 -6.47 -21.53 -7.86
C GLY A 91 -5.92 -20.18 -7.46
N THR A 92 -5.22 -20.14 -6.33
CA THR A 92 -4.58 -18.94 -5.78
C THR A 92 -3.08 -19.13 -5.68
N THR A 93 -2.31 -18.10 -6.09
CA THR A 93 -0.85 -18.04 -5.97
C THR A 93 -0.48 -16.77 -5.21
N PHE A 94 0.53 -16.84 -4.35
CA PHE A 94 1.02 -15.71 -3.56
C PHE A 94 2.36 -15.24 -4.10
N CYS A 95 2.55 -13.91 -4.20
CA CYS A 95 3.89 -13.34 -4.28
C CYS A 95 4.59 -13.46 -2.92
N GLU A 96 5.91 -13.34 -2.89
CA GLU A 96 6.58 -13.13 -1.61
C GLU A 96 6.09 -11.82 -0.96
N PRO A 97 6.03 -11.76 0.39
CA PRO A 97 5.46 -10.60 1.07
C PRO A 97 6.24 -9.32 0.76
N VAL A 98 5.53 -8.25 0.58
CA VAL A 98 6.10 -6.92 0.32
C VAL A 98 6.06 -6.10 1.61
N GLY A 99 7.23 -5.76 2.14
CA GLY A 99 7.35 -4.76 3.20
C GLY A 99 7.29 -3.35 2.61
N HIS A 100 6.79 -2.39 3.37
CA HIS A 100 6.69 -1.01 2.88
C HIS A 100 6.73 0.02 4.00
N ILE A 101 6.96 1.26 3.62
CA ILE A 101 6.86 2.44 4.47
C ILE A 101 5.82 3.37 3.87
N GLN A 102 4.89 3.81 4.72
CA GLN A 102 3.95 4.88 4.44
C GLN A 102 4.28 6.09 5.34
N VAL A 103 4.03 7.28 4.83
CA VAL A 103 4.09 8.53 5.61
C VAL A 103 2.75 9.24 5.39
N ASP A 104 2.02 9.49 6.48
CA ASP A 104 0.68 10.10 6.45
C ASP A 104 -0.31 9.34 5.52
N GLY A 105 -0.21 7.99 5.51
CA GLY A 105 -1.03 7.14 4.67
C GLY A 105 -0.63 7.13 3.18
N ASP A 106 0.49 7.77 2.81
CA ASP A 106 1.01 7.76 1.44
C ASP A 106 2.25 6.88 1.32
N TYR A 107 2.24 5.98 0.34
CA TYR A 107 3.33 5.06 0.03
C TYR A 107 4.62 5.82 -0.32
N ARG A 108 5.75 5.40 0.27
CA ARG A 108 7.08 5.99 0.04
C ARG A 108 8.09 5.01 -0.52
N GLN A 109 8.17 3.83 0.07
CA GLN A 109 9.14 2.81 -0.29
C GLN A 109 8.54 1.42 -0.07
N SER A 110 8.89 0.45 -0.90
CA SER A 110 8.60 -0.97 -0.65
C SER A 110 9.80 -1.83 -1.00
N TRP A 111 9.82 -3.04 -0.46
CA TRP A 111 10.85 -4.03 -0.72
C TRP A 111 10.28 -5.45 -0.70
N GLN A 112 10.97 -6.38 -1.36
CA GLN A 112 10.56 -7.77 -1.48
C GLN A 112 11.80 -8.68 -1.56
N PRO A 113 11.81 -9.83 -0.81
CA PRO A 113 10.81 -10.22 0.15
C PRO A 113 10.93 -9.46 1.49
N GLN A 114 9.82 -9.29 2.22
CA GLN A 114 9.87 -8.88 3.61
C GLN A 114 10.31 -10.07 4.48
N PRO A 115 11.43 -9.98 5.23
CA PRO A 115 11.79 -11.01 6.19
C PRO A 115 10.73 -11.12 7.29
N MET A 116 10.26 -12.33 7.56
CA MET A 116 9.28 -12.61 8.61
C MET A 116 9.36 -14.09 9.05
N SER A 117 8.76 -14.43 10.18
CA SER A 117 8.72 -15.81 10.63
C SER A 117 7.86 -16.67 9.70
N GLN A 118 8.15 -17.97 9.65
CA GLN A 118 7.36 -18.93 8.86
C GLN A 118 5.90 -18.99 9.34
N HIS A 119 5.67 -18.84 10.65
CA HIS A 119 4.34 -18.83 11.22
C HIS A 119 3.54 -17.61 10.78
N ALA A 120 4.11 -16.40 10.89
CA ALA A 120 3.47 -15.18 10.43
C ALA A 120 3.22 -15.19 8.91
N LEU A 121 4.17 -15.72 8.11
CA LEU A 121 3.99 -15.85 6.66
C LEU A 121 2.83 -16.79 6.30
N GLN A 122 2.73 -17.93 6.97
CA GLN A 122 1.65 -18.88 6.77
C GLN A 122 0.30 -18.24 7.14
N SER A 123 0.21 -17.62 8.31
CA SER A 123 -1.00 -16.91 8.76
C SER A 123 -1.41 -15.77 7.81
N ALA A 124 -0.44 -15.00 7.31
CA ALA A 124 -0.70 -13.93 6.33
C ALA A 124 -1.31 -14.47 5.03
N ARG A 125 -0.78 -15.60 4.52
CA ARG A 125 -1.32 -16.26 3.32
C ARG A 125 -2.72 -16.85 3.55
N GLU A 126 -2.97 -17.44 4.71
CA GLU A 126 -4.29 -17.97 5.09
C GLU A 126 -5.35 -16.87 5.19
N ILE A 127 -5.03 -15.76 5.85
CA ILE A 127 -5.91 -14.58 5.92
C ILE A 127 -6.17 -14.03 4.51
N ALA A 128 -5.12 -13.85 3.72
CA ALA A 128 -5.24 -13.35 2.35
C ALA A 128 -6.09 -14.26 1.46
N GLN A 129 -5.93 -15.59 1.61
CA GLN A 129 -6.77 -16.58 0.91
C GLN A 129 -8.25 -16.42 1.31
N GLN A 130 -8.56 -16.41 2.61
CA GLN A 130 -9.92 -16.31 3.11
C GLN A 130 -10.62 -15.01 2.66
N VAL A 131 -9.91 -13.87 2.76
CA VAL A 131 -10.45 -12.57 2.34
C VAL A 131 -10.73 -12.54 0.84
N THR A 132 -9.77 -12.99 0.02
CA THR A 132 -9.94 -12.95 -1.43
C THR A 132 -10.91 -13.99 -1.96
N ASP A 133 -11.07 -15.13 -1.28
CA ASP A 133 -12.10 -16.12 -1.60
C ASP A 133 -13.50 -15.57 -1.31
N ALA A 134 -13.69 -14.87 -0.19
CA ALA A 134 -14.95 -14.23 0.15
C ALA A 134 -15.36 -13.11 -0.82
N LEU A 135 -14.38 -12.35 -1.33
CA LEU A 135 -14.61 -11.32 -2.35
C LEU A 135 -14.95 -11.92 -3.73
N GLY A 136 -14.41 -13.08 -4.03
CA GLY A 136 -14.58 -13.70 -5.35
C GLY A 136 -13.80 -13.00 -6.46
N GLY A 137 -14.13 -13.34 -7.72
CA GLY A 137 -13.47 -12.79 -8.90
C GLY A 137 -12.08 -13.37 -9.18
N ARG A 138 -11.46 -12.92 -10.27
CA ARG A 138 -10.07 -13.25 -10.69
C ARG A 138 -9.28 -11.98 -10.88
N GLY A 139 -8.02 -12.01 -10.49
CA GLY A 139 -7.12 -10.87 -10.56
C GLY A 139 -6.07 -10.91 -9.46
N ILE A 140 -5.36 -9.81 -9.30
CA ILE A 140 -4.47 -9.61 -8.17
C ILE A 140 -5.17 -8.77 -7.10
N PHE A 141 -4.89 -9.12 -5.85
CA PHE A 141 -5.38 -8.41 -4.66
C PHE A 141 -4.17 -8.01 -3.80
N GLY A 142 -4.11 -6.76 -3.39
CA GLY A 142 -3.19 -6.29 -2.36
C GLY A 142 -3.88 -6.43 -1.00
N VAL A 143 -3.46 -7.39 -0.20
CA VAL A 143 -3.98 -7.59 1.17
C VAL A 143 -2.99 -6.99 2.15
N GLU A 144 -3.38 -5.91 2.82
CA GLU A 144 -2.54 -5.22 3.81
C GLU A 144 -2.75 -5.80 5.20
N LEU A 145 -1.64 -6.09 5.86
CA LEU A 145 -1.61 -6.80 7.14
C LEU A 145 -0.60 -6.15 8.08
N PHE A 146 -1.01 -5.93 9.33
CA PHE A 146 -0.11 -5.56 10.41
C PHE A 146 0.47 -6.81 11.06
N ILE A 147 1.78 -6.77 11.37
CA ILE A 147 2.51 -7.87 11.99
C ILE A 147 3.02 -7.41 13.35
N ARG A 148 2.71 -8.20 14.38
CA ARG A 148 3.21 -8.01 15.75
C ARG A 148 3.75 -9.34 16.27
N GLY A 149 5.07 -9.51 16.27
CA GLY A 149 5.68 -10.82 16.47
C GLY A 149 5.20 -11.83 15.45
N ASP A 150 4.50 -12.87 15.89
CA ASP A 150 3.86 -13.87 15.03
C ASP A 150 2.38 -13.61 14.77
N GLU A 151 1.82 -12.58 15.39
CA GLU A 151 0.42 -12.22 15.22
C GLU A 151 0.24 -11.44 13.93
N VAL A 152 -0.78 -11.82 13.15
CA VAL A 152 -1.17 -11.17 11.90
C VAL A 152 -2.56 -10.59 12.04
N ILE A 153 -2.70 -9.30 11.75
CA ILE A 153 -3.94 -8.54 11.88
C ILE A 153 -4.30 -7.97 10.51
N PHE A 154 -5.50 -8.26 10.03
CA PHE A 154 -5.99 -7.74 8.76
C PHE A 154 -6.25 -6.23 8.86
N SER A 155 -5.73 -5.48 7.90
CA SER A 155 -5.95 -4.04 7.74
C SER A 155 -6.96 -3.76 6.63
N GLU A 156 -6.57 -3.93 5.36
CA GLU A 156 -7.45 -3.69 4.23
C GLU A 156 -7.14 -4.60 3.04
N VAL A 157 -8.02 -4.59 2.03
CA VAL A 157 -7.81 -5.29 0.77
C VAL A 157 -8.14 -4.38 -0.42
N SER A 158 -7.22 -4.33 -1.36
CA SER A 158 -7.37 -3.66 -2.64
C SER A 158 -7.51 -4.70 -3.76
N PRO A 159 -8.70 -4.86 -4.39
CA PRO A 159 -8.90 -5.84 -5.48
C PRO A 159 -8.35 -5.33 -6.82
N ARG A 160 -7.08 -4.96 -6.84
CA ARG A 160 -6.36 -4.37 -7.97
C ARG A 160 -4.85 -4.43 -7.75
N PRO A 161 -4.02 -4.16 -8.78
CA PRO A 161 -2.60 -3.85 -8.56
C PRO A 161 -2.41 -2.78 -7.48
N HIS A 162 -1.43 -2.98 -6.59
CA HIS A 162 -1.19 -2.15 -5.42
C HIS A 162 0.07 -1.29 -5.57
N ASP A 163 0.09 -0.10 -4.97
CA ASP A 163 1.24 0.80 -5.07
C ASP A 163 2.52 0.17 -4.51
N THR A 164 2.43 -0.55 -3.39
CA THR A 164 3.56 -1.27 -2.80
C THR A 164 4.10 -2.37 -3.72
N GLY A 165 3.26 -2.93 -4.58
CA GLY A 165 3.61 -3.96 -5.55
C GLY A 165 4.41 -3.46 -6.75
N MET A 166 4.74 -2.15 -6.86
CA MET A 166 5.64 -1.62 -7.90
C MET A 166 7.00 -2.32 -7.90
N VAL A 167 7.48 -2.76 -6.74
CA VAL A 167 8.72 -3.54 -6.62
C VAL A 167 8.74 -4.80 -7.48
N THR A 168 7.57 -5.41 -7.73
CA THR A 168 7.45 -6.63 -8.55
C THR A 168 7.89 -6.45 -10.02
N MET A 169 8.02 -5.21 -10.49
CA MET A 169 8.53 -4.94 -11.83
C MET A 169 10.03 -5.25 -11.99
N ILE A 170 10.75 -5.42 -10.88
CA ILE A 170 12.17 -5.78 -10.90
C ILE A 170 12.48 -7.02 -10.05
N SER A 171 11.70 -7.30 -8.99
CA SER A 171 11.97 -8.38 -8.05
C SER A 171 11.63 -9.78 -8.58
N GLN A 172 10.74 -9.90 -9.56
CA GLN A 172 10.21 -11.19 -10.04
C GLN A 172 9.97 -11.19 -11.56
N ASP A 173 9.86 -12.38 -12.14
CA ASP A 173 9.71 -12.59 -13.58
C ASP A 173 8.34 -12.11 -14.11
N LEU A 174 7.29 -12.18 -13.32
CA LEU A 174 5.96 -11.69 -13.64
C LEU A 174 5.60 -10.55 -12.69
N SER A 175 5.59 -9.32 -13.19
CA SER A 175 5.14 -8.18 -12.39
C SER A 175 3.69 -8.34 -11.92
N GLN A 176 3.28 -7.62 -10.89
CA GLN A 176 1.89 -7.59 -10.44
C GLN A 176 0.90 -7.28 -11.58
N PHE A 177 1.29 -6.46 -12.53
CA PHE A 177 0.46 -6.11 -13.70
C PHE A 177 0.33 -7.30 -14.65
N ALA A 178 1.42 -8.02 -14.92
CA ALA A 178 1.41 -9.23 -15.75
C ALA A 178 0.58 -10.34 -15.08
N LEU A 179 0.71 -10.51 -13.76
CA LEU A 179 -0.07 -11.47 -12.98
C LEU A 179 -1.57 -11.12 -13.03
N HIS A 180 -1.91 -9.84 -12.84
CA HIS A 180 -3.30 -9.36 -12.95
C HIS A 180 -3.88 -9.65 -14.33
N ALA A 181 -3.17 -9.25 -15.40
CA ALA A 181 -3.60 -9.48 -16.77
C ALA A 181 -3.82 -10.98 -17.06
N ARG A 182 -2.88 -11.85 -16.66
CA ARG A 182 -3.06 -13.30 -16.81
C ARG A 182 -4.29 -13.82 -16.08
N ALA A 183 -4.49 -13.38 -14.83
CA ALA A 183 -5.60 -13.83 -14.01
C ALA A 183 -6.96 -13.46 -14.61
N ILE A 184 -7.16 -12.20 -15.03
CA ILE A 184 -8.44 -11.73 -15.59
C ILE A 184 -8.72 -12.30 -16.98
N LEU A 185 -7.67 -12.61 -17.76
CA LEU A 185 -7.80 -13.23 -19.07
C LEU A 185 -7.93 -14.77 -19.00
N GLY A 186 -7.91 -15.36 -17.80
CA GLY A 186 -7.97 -16.81 -17.62
C GLY A 186 -6.71 -17.55 -18.07
N LEU A 187 -5.58 -16.84 -18.24
CA LEU A 187 -4.30 -17.42 -18.59
C LEU A 187 -3.65 -18.10 -17.37
N PRO A 188 -2.78 -19.09 -17.57
CA PRO A 188 -2.15 -19.80 -16.48
C PRO A 188 -1.11 -18.93 -15.74
N VAL A 189 -1.02 -19.15 -14.41
CA VAL A 189 0.03 -18.62 -13.55
C VAL A 189 0.73 -19.84 -12.91
N PRO A 190 1.70 -20.46 -13.61
CA PRO A 190 2.31 -21.71 -13.16
C PRO A 190 3.24 -21.54 -11.96
N GLY A 191 3.72 -20.33 -11.72
CA GLY A 191 4.61 -19.95 -10.62
C GLY A 191 5.13 -18.54 -10.78
N ILE A 192 5.75 -18.04 -9.74
CA ILE A 192 6.39 -16.72 -9.68
C ILE A 192 7.82 -16.94 -9.22
N ARG A 193 8.77 -16.56 -10.05
CA ARG A 193 10.20 -16.69 -9.74
C ARG A 193 10.77 -15.35 -9.28
N GLN A 194 11.32 -15.34 -8.09
CA GLN A 194 12.08 -14.20 -7.56
C GLN A 194 13.45 -14.08 -8.24
N HIS A 195 13.86 -12.84 -8.55
CA HIS A 195 15.20 -12.54 -9.05
C HIS A 195 16.20 -12.33 -7.91
N GLY A 196 15.74 -11.78 -6.79
CA GLY A 196 16.54 -11.47 -5.60
C GLY A 196 15.91 -10.36 -4.75
N PRO A 197 16.61 -9.94 -3.69
CA PRO A 197 16.17 -8.81 -2.88
C PRO A 197 16.04 -7.54 -3.72
N ALA A 198 14.91 -6.86 -3.62
CA ALA A 198 14.61 -5.70 -4.44
C ALA A 198 13.86 -4.63 -3.66
N ALA A 199 13.94 -3.40 -4.13
CA ALA A 199 13.20 -2.28 -3.57
C ALA A 199 12.65 -1.33 -4.64
N SER A 200 11.66 -0.57 -4.24
CA SER A 200 11.05 0.52 -5.00
C SER A 200 11.00 1.76 -4.14
N ASN A 201 11.42 2.90 -4.65
CA ASN A 201 11.33 4.21 -3.99
C ASN A 201 10.59 5.20 -4.87
N VAL A 202 9.64 5.94 -4.30
CA VAL A 202 8.82 6.88 -5.07
C VAL A 202 9.60 8.12 -5.49
N LEU A 203 9.26 8.66 -6.65
CA LEU A 203 9.60 10.00 -7.08
C LEU A 203 8.44 10.92 -6.70
N LEU A 204 8.62 11.65 -5.61
CA LEU A 204 7.60 12.51 -5.04
C LEU A 204 7.97 13.97 -5.27
N VAL A 205 6.99 14.78 -5.68
CA VAL A 205 7.15 16.22 -5.84
C VAL A 205 5.95 16.93 -5.23
N GLU A 206 6.16 18.15 -4.78
CA GLU A 206 5.12 19.03 -4.24
C GLU A 206 5.16 20.38 -4.95
N GLY A 207 4.01 20.85 -5.40
CA GLY A 207 3.86 22.13 -6.08
C GLY A 207 2.63 22.21 -6.98
N GLU A 208 2.61 23.23 -7.83
CA GLU A 208 1.55 23.45 -8.80
C GLU A 208 2.19 23.68 -10.17
N SER A 209 1.94 22.77 -11.13
CA SER A 209 2.39 22.92 -12.51
C SER A 209 1.57 22.06 -13.46
N SER A 210 1.34 22.60 -14.67
CA SER A 210 0.78 21.83 -15.79
C SER A 210 1.85 21.22 -16.71
N GLN A 211 3.14 21.45 -16.42
CA GLN A 211 4.27 20.90 -17.15
C GLN A 211 5.27 20.34 -16.14
N VAL A 212 5.79 19.16 -16.43
CA VAL A 212 6.75 18.48 -15.55
C VAL A 212 7.88 17.95 -16.41
N SER A 213 9.12 18.25 -16.02
CA SER A 213 10.32 17.67 -16.62
C SER A 213 11.14 16.90 -15.61
N PHE A 214 11.98 16.00 -16.10
CA PHE A 214 12.83 15.12 -15.29
C PHE A 214 14.26 15.23 -15.80
N ASP A 215 15.17 15.67 -14.93
CA ASP A 215 16.58 15.78 -15.22
C ASP A 215 17.41 14.77 -14.40
N ASN A 216 18.69 14.63 -14.78
CA ASN A 216 19.66 13.72 -14.15
C ASN A 216 19.29 12.22 -14.25
N LEU A 217 18.55 11.81 -15.27
CA LEU A 217 18.16 10.41 -15.45
C LEU A 217 19.37 9.49 -15.67
N GLU A 218 20.41 9.99 -16.33
CA GLU A 218 21.69 9.28 -16.54
C GLU A 218 22.39 8.97 -15.21
N GLN A 219 22.35 9.89 -14.26
CA GLN A 219 22.93 9.70 -12.93
C GLN A 219 22.12 8.68 -12.11
N ALA A 220 20.77 8.74 -12.18
CA ALA A 220 19.91 7.78 -11.52
C ALA A 220 20.08 6.36 -12.06
N LEU A 221 20.36 6.20 -13.36
CA LEU A 221 20.56 4.92 -14.04
C LEU A 221 22.04 4.47 -14.07
N ALA A 222 22.98 5.25 -13.53
CA ALA A 222 24.38 4.84 -13.40
C ALA A 222 24.59 3.74 -12.34
N GLU A 223 23.69 3.62 -11.37
CA GLU A 223 23.69 2.52 -10.41
C GLU A 223 23.31 1.20 -11.12
N PRO A 224 24.08 0.11 -10.96
CA PRO A 224 23.75 -1.17 -11.58
C PRO A 224 22.42 -1.74 -11.05
N ASP A 225 21.76 -2.56 -11.86
CA ASP A 225 20.51 -3.25 -11.50
C ASP A 225 19.39 -2.31 -11.05
N THR A 226 19.36 -1.09 -11.62
CA THR A 226 18.29 -0.12 -11.39
C THR A 226 17.39 0.07 -12.61
N GLN A 227 16.16 0.45 -12.36
CA GLN A 227 15.18 0.79 -13.39
C GLN A 227 14.34 1.99 -12.92
N LEU A 228 13.82 2.75 -13.87
CA LEU A 228 12.92 3.87 -13.62
C LEU A 228 11.56 3.63 -14.28
N ARG A 229 10.51 4.09 -13.64
CA ARG A 229 9.16 4.19 -14.22
C ARG A 229 8.62 5.59 -13.95
N LEU A 230 8.56 6.40 -14.98
CA LEU A 230 7.91 7.71 -14.95
C LEU A 230 6.44 7.52 -15.35
N PHE A 231 5.52 8.07 -14.53
CA PHE A 231 4.09 7.77 -14.68
C PHE A 231 3.39 8.57 -15.77
N GLY A 232 4.06 9.53 -16.42
CA GLY A 232 3.48 10.35 -17.49
C GLY A 232 2.27 11.18 -17.06
N LYS A 233 2.18 11.54 -15.79
CA LYS A 233 1.07 12.39 -15.30
C LYS A 233 1.23 13.80 -15.86
N PRO A 234 0.13 14.45 -16.31
CA PRO A 234 0.21 15.69 -17.09
C PRO A 234 0.60 16.92 -16.26
N GLY A 235 0.55 16.86 -14.94
CA GLY A 235 0.90 18.00 -14.10
C GLY A 235 0.91 17.61 -12.62
N VAL A 236 1.23 18.57 -11.78
CA VAL A 236 1.26 18.45 -10.32
C VAL A 236 0.31 19.46 -9.71
N SER A 237 -0.47 19.04 -8.71
CA SER A 237 -1.23 19.89 -7.82
C SER A 237 -1.12 19.31 -6.41
N GLY A 238 -0.52 20.08 -5.50
CA GLY A 238 -0.11 19.62 -4.19
C GLY A 238 0.99 18.55 -4.25
N GLN A 239 0.94 17.57 -3.38
CA GLN A 239 1.91 16.48 -3.35
C GLN A 239 1.49 15.37 -4.33
N ARG A 240 2.42 14.94 -5.20
CA ARG A 240 2.14 13.94 -6.24
C ARG A 240 3.32 13.01 -6.50
N ARG A 241 3.04 11.69 -6.53
CA ARG A 241 4.00 10.68 -6.97
C ARG A 241 4.07 10.67 -8.49
N MET A 242 5.27 10.92 -9.05
CA MET A 242 5.50 11.08 -10.49
C MET A 242 6.21 9.88 -11.12
N GLY A 243 6.69 8.96 -10.29
CA GLY A 243 7.39 7.77 -10.75
C GLY A 243 7.90 6.92 -9.60
N VAL A 244 8.66 5.89 -9.93
CA VAL A 244 9.40 5.06 -9.00
C VAL A 244 10.78 4.73 -9.57
N ALA A 245 11.79 4.72 -8.70
CA ALA A 245 13.08 4.07 -8.94
C ALA A 245 13.02 2.66 -8.33
N LEU A 246 13.51 1.68 -9.05
CA LEU A 246 13.52 0.27 -8.69
C LEU A 246 14.96 -0.21 -8.64
N ALA A 247 15.31 -1.07 -7.69
CA ALA A 247 16.65 -1.66 -7.62
C ALA A 247 16.62 -3.12 -7.15
N LEU A 248 17.54 -3.93 -7.70
CA LEU A 248 17.96 -5.22 -7.17
C LEU A 248 19.29 -5.07 -6.45
N ALA A 249 19.53 -5.92 -5.43
CA ALA A 249 20.83 -6.03 -4.76
C ALA A 249 20.95 -7.39 -4.04
N ASP A 250 22.10 -7.59 -3.35
CA ASP A 250 22.34 -8.83 -2.60
C ASP A 250 21.59 -8.89 -1.25
N SER A 251 21.15 -7.73 -0.75
CA SER A 251 20.32 -7.64 0.47
C SER A 251 19.20 -6.61 0.33
N ILE A 252 18.20 -6.71 1.20
CA ILE A 252 17.08 -5.75 1.24
C ILE A 252 17.57 -4.35 1.56
N GLU A 253 18.49 -4.20 2.52
CA GLU A 253 19.05 -2.90 2.90
C GLU A 253 19.75 -2.25 1.70
N SER A 254 20.62 -3.02 1.02
CA SER A 254 21.34 -2.53 -0.18
C SER A 254 20.39 -2.16 -1.32
N ALA A 255 19.32 -2.95 -1.53
CA ALA A 255 18.32 -2.65 -2.55
C ALA A 255 17.55 -1.35 -2.23
N ARG A 256 17.16 -1.18 -0.96
CA ARG A 256 16.47 0.02 -0.49
C ARG A 256 17.33 1.28 -0.63
N ASP A 257 18.60 1.20 -0.21
CA ASP A 257 19.54 2.31 -0.34
C ASP A 257 19.81 2.65 -1.81
N ARG A 258 19.97 1.65 -2.67
CA ARG A 258 20.17 1.83 -4.11
C ARG A 258 18.95 2.48 -4.77
N ALA A 259 17.75 1.97 -4.52
CA ALA A 259 16.51 2.56 -5.05
C ALA A 259 16.31 4.00 -4.57
N LYS A 260 16.67 4.28 -3.31
CA LYS A 260 16.62 5.64 -2.77
C LYS A 260 17.61 6.56 -3.44
N ARG A 261 18.90 6.18 -3.58
CA ARG A 261 19.90 6.99 -4.28
C ARG A 261 19.51 7.28 -5.73
N ALA A 262 18.97 6.29 -6.44
CA ALA A 262 18.48 6.48 -7.80
C ALA A 262 17.30 7.47 -7.86
N ALA A 263 16.37 7.40 -6.91
CA ALA A 263 15.27 8.34 -6.82
C ALA A 263 15.74 9.77 -6.47
N ASP A 264 16.64 9.89 -5.50
CA ASP A 264 17.19 11.19 -5.03
C ASP A 264 18.05 11.89 -6.10
N ALA A 265 18.63 11.15 -7.04
CA ALA A 265 19.40 11.72 -8.15
C ALA A 265 18.52 12.46 -9.16
N ILE A 266 17.24 12.11 -9.27
CA ILE A 266 16.33 12.71 -10.25
C ILE A 266 15.86 14.07 -9.74
N ARG A 267 16.04 15.09 -10.57
CA ARG A 267 15.44 16.40 -10.36
C ARG A 267 14.12 16.48 -11.13
N ILE A 268 13.08 16.93 -10.45
CA ILE A 268 11.76 17.16 -11.03
C ILE A 268 11.52 18.66 -11.04
N ASP A 269 11.43 19.25 -12.23
CA ASP A 269 11.15 20.67 -12.41
C ASP A 269 9.65 20.86 -12.75
N LEU A 270 9.03 21.84 -12.07
CA LEU A 270 7.61 22.19 -12.16
C LEU A 270 7.38 23.52 -12.89
#